data_2543e3ef14fb5c8656ac9e3cf2ec62f1
#
_entry.id   2543e3ef14fb5c8656ac9e3cf2ec62f1
#
_cell.length_a   1.000
_cell.length_b   1.000
_cell.length_c   1.000
_cell.angle_alpha   90.00
_cell.angle_beta   90.00
_cell.angle_gamma   90.00
#
_symmetry.space_group_name_H-M   'P 1'
#
loop_
_entity.id
_entity.type
_entity.pdbx_description
1 polymer ?
#
loop_
_entity_poly.entity_id
_entity_poly.type
_entity_poly.pdbx_seq_one_letter_code
_entity_poly.pdbx_strand_id
1 'polypeptide(L)'
;MGVRILAAMMIFASCSPVHAQVKWYKFDKGFIQTHYGADGSAIGVLKVSAMHPAKNAHSIDCGGNDGELHIGIAEGDLGPQPASSFAQGGDSGFGIVAEPPNVKRGTPFFQAVEGADGSPAVFYGYFRLWNEGHDVGAVFPSNPHHVLEVHPAWGIKSNGFNYAPRPAVIFPMTGYSGYGASKFSPLLVAVPSWLRVAEDSNFVYVRMAKADNFYQLPVTIKETRPIANGAGVAALVDVFSDTAHQNLVYQNLTVITAANSPIAARLHADWQTYLLGFFSINLMKAMEIASGHSGLANAVAAPGALEFFAFGVPLQKAVSKSTPCTEEDD
;
A
#
# COMPACT_ATOMS: atom_id res chain seq x y z
N MET A 1 -8.93 20.53 63.29
CA MET A 1 -9.50 20.05 62.03
C MET A 1 -8.56 20.43 60.91
N GLY A 2 -7.71 19.51 60.49
CA GLY A 2 -6.71 19.77 59.43
C GLY A 2 -7.16 19.11 58.15
N VAL A 3 -7.41 19.92 57.13
CA VAL A 3 -7.75 19.46 55.78
C VAL A 3 -6.43 19.05 55.09
N ARG A 4 -6.26 17.78 54.79
CA ARG A 4 -5.17 17.28 53.95
C ARG A 4 -5.64 17.36 52.47
N ILE A 5 -5.03 18.26 51.72
CA ILE A 5 -5.18 18.33 50.28
C ILE A 5 -4.26 17.27 49.66
N LEU A 6 -4.85 16.18 49.13
CA LEU A 6 -4.13 15.22 48.29
C LEU A 6 -3.97 15.84 46.87
N ALA A 7 -2.75 16.23 46.54
CA ALA A 7 -2.41 16.58 45.19
C ALA A 7 -2.28 15.29 44.37
N ALA A 8 -3.22 15.02 43.47
CA ALA A 8 -3.12 13.96 42.48
C ALA A 8 -2.11 14.41 41.40
N MET A 9 -0.92 13.84 41.43
CA MET A 9 0.09 13.99 40.41
C MET A 9 -0.37 13.17 39.20
N MET A 10 -0.95 13.82 38.19
CA MET A 10 -1.16 13.19 36.88
C MET A 10 0.21 12.98 36.24
N ILE A 11 0.66 11.74 36.22
CA ILE A 11 1.80 11.31 35.40
C ILE A 11 1.29 11.27 33.97
N PHE A 12 1.53 12.33 33.24
CA PHE A 12 1.47 12.26 31.77
C PHE A 12 2.62 11.35 31.32
N ALA A 13 2.28 10.07 31.06
CA ALA A 13 3.15 9.23 30.29
C ALA A 13 3.32 9.92 28.92
N SER A 14 4.45 10.58 28.74
CA SER A 14 4.87 11.07 27.44
C SER A 14 5.07 9.85 26.54
N CYS A 15 4.03 9.43 25.80
CA CYS A 15 4.23 8.64 24.61
C CYS A 15 5.14 9.48 23.72
N SER A 16 6.41 9.12 23.68
CA SER A 16 7.34 9.67 22.68
C SER A 16 6.66 9.47 21.33
N PRO A 17 6.43 10.53 20.54
CA PRO A 17 5.91 10.35 19.20
C PRO A 17 6.88 9.41 18.49
N VAL A 18 6.37 8.34 17.92
CA VAL A 18 7.12 7.53 16.97
C VAL A 18 7.59 8.53 15.92
N HIS A 19 8.86 8.91 15.96
CA HIS A 19 9.48 9.70 14.93
C HIS A 19 9.66 8.78 13.73
N ALA A 20 8.53 8.47 13.08
CA ALA A 20 8.55 7.82 11.79
C ALA A 20 9.46 8.68 10.89
N GLN A 21 10.48 8.06 10.32
CA GLN A 21 11.38 8.75 9.41
C GLN A 21 10.53 9.24 8.24
N VAL A 22 10.37 10.55 8.12
CA VAL A 22 9.54 11.18 7.09
C VAL A 22 10.45 11.64 5.97
N LYS A 23 10.17 11.19 4.74
CA LYS A 23 10.97 11.51 3.57
C LYS A 23 10.11 12.12 2.46
N TRP A 24 10.75 12.87 1.58
CA TRP A 24 10.17 13.38 0.35
C TRP A 24 10.54 12.48 -0.83
N TYR A 25 9.56 12.25 -1.70
CA TYR A 25 9.74 11.54 -2.96
C TYR A 25 9.15 12.38 -4.09
N LYS A 26 9.70 12.26 -5.29
CA LYS A 26 9.17 12.94 -6.48
C LYS A 26 8.69 11.91 -7.50
N PHE A 27 7.60 12.23 -8.18
CA PHE A 27 6.97 11.39 -9.19
C PHE A 27 6.71 12.22 -10.43
N ASP A 28 7.02 11.66 -11.59
CA ASP A 28 6.77 12.32 -12.87
C ASP A 28 5.25 12.42 -13.14
N LYS A 29 4.79 13.60 -13.52
CA LYS A 29 3.36 13.86 -13.80
C LYS A 29 2.88 13.09 -15.02
N GLY A 30 3.73 12.93 -16.05
CA GLY A 30 3.41 12.16 -17.25
C GLY A 30 3.24 10.68 -16.92
N PHE A 31 4.09 10.13 -16.05
CA PHE A 31 3.91 8.77 -15.53
C PHE A 31 2.55 8.59 -14.86
N ILE A 32 2.20 9.49 -13.93
CA ILE A 32 0.92 9.43 -13.22
C ILE A 32 -0.25 9.46 -14.20
N GLN A 33 -0.26 10.40 -15.13
CA GLN A 33 -1.33 10.57 -16.12
C GLN A 33 -1.46 9.39 -17.08
N THR A 34 -0.36 8.67 -17.34
CA THR A 34 -0.35 7.52 -18.26
C THR A 34 -0.84 6.24 -17.61
N HIS A 35 -0.53 6.03 -16.33
CA HIS A 35 -0.71 4.72 -15.69
C HIS A 35 -1.90 4.66 -14.72
N TYR A 36 -2.36 5.81 -14.20
CA TYR A 36 -3.57 5.85 -13.38
C TYR A 36 -4.82 5.86 -14.25
N GLY A 37 -5.91 5.29 -13.75
CA GLY A 37 -7.18 5.28 -14.46
C GLY A 37 -7.73 6.69 -14.75
N ALA A 38 -8.51 6.85 -15.80
CA ALA A 38 -9.11 8.13 -16.18
C ALA A 38 -10.05 8.72 -15.11
N ASP A 39 -10.52 7.88 -14.19
CA ASP A 39 -11.30 8.26 -13.01
C ASP A 39 -10.43 8.56 -11.77
N GLY A 40 -9.11 8.64 -11.95
CA GLY A 40 -8.15 8.83 -10.88
C GLY A 40 -7.90 7.60 -10.01
N SER A 41 -8.42 6.42 -10.41
CA SER A 41 -8.16 5.19 -9.65
C SER A 41 -6.71 4.73 -9.81
N ALA A 42 -6.16 4.14 -8.74
CA ALA A 42 -4.82 3.54 -8.76
C ALA A 42 -4.81 2.12 -9.35
N ILE A 43 -5.90 1.65 -9.96
CA ILE A 43 -5.95 0.37 -10.66
C ILE A 43 -5.57 0.61 -12.13
N GLY A 44 -4.53 -0.08 -12.59
CA GLY A 44 -4.00 0.20 -13.92
C GLY A 44 -3.18 -0.92 -14.53
N VAL A 45 -2.47 -0.56 -15.58
CA VAL A 45 -1.65 -1.45 -16.39
C VAL A 45 -0.25 -0.86 -16.52
N LEU A 46 0.77 -1.67 -16.25
CA LEU A 46 2.17 -1.32 -16.41
C LEU A 46 2.80 -2.22 -17.46
N LYS A 47 3.40 -1.62 -18.49
CA LYS A 47 4.18 -2.33 -19.52
C LYS A 47 5.66 -2.07 -19.28
N VAL A 48 6.45 -3.12 -19.32
CA VAL A 48 7.89 -3.06 -19.03
C VAL A 48 8.69 -3.88 -20.05
N SER A 49 9.95 -3.51 -20.28
CA SER A 49 10.85 -4.24 -21.20
C SER A 49 11.48 -5.47 -20.58
N ALA A 50 11.64 -5.47 -19.28
CA ALA A 50 12.17 -6.61 -18.56
C ALA A 50 11.58 -6.71 -17.16
N MET A 51 11.37 -7.94 -16.70
CA MET A 51 11.01 -8.25 -15.31
C MET A 51 12.03 -9.20 -14.71
N HIS A 52 12.27 -9.10 -13.42
CA HIS A 52 13.22 -9.91 -12.68
C HIS A 52 12.55 -10.52 -11.46
N PRO A 53 12.00 -11.75 -11.55
CA PRO A 53 11.37 -12.41 -10.42
C PRO A 53 12.39 -12.89 -9.38
N ALA A 54 11.99 -12.83 -8.12
CA ALA A 54 12.72 -13.47 -7.03
C ALA A 54 12.67 -14.99 -7.20
N LYS A 55 13.71 -15.66 -6.70
CA LYS A 55 13.82 -17.13 -6.75
C LYS A 55 12.84 -17.83 -5.82
N ASN A 56 12.38 -17.13 -4.79
CA ASN A 56 11.45 -17.64 -3.79
C ASN A 56 10.31 -16.65 -3.60
N ALA A 57 9.10 -17.20 -3.45
CA ALA A 57 7.97 -16.44 -2.93
C ALA A 57 7.96 -16.53 -1.40
N HIS A 58 7.44 -15.51 -0.72
CA HIS A 58 7.19 -15.60 0.71
C HIS A 58 6.23 -16.76 0.97
N SER A 59 6.61 -17.68 1.86
CA SER A 59 5.77 -18.85 2.10
C SER A 59 4.51 -18.46 2.88
N ILE A 60 3.36 -18.70 2.29
CA ILE A 60 2.06 -18.46 2.94
C ILE A 60 1.84 -19.33 4.18
N ASP A 61 2.55 -20.47 4.28
CA ASP A 61 2.49 -21.40 5.41
C ASP A 61 3.35 -20.92 6.60
N CYS A 62 4.15 -19.89 6.40
CA CYS A 62 5.00 -19.30 7.43
C CYS A 62 4.27 -18.14 8.10
N GLY A 63 3.99 -18.26 9.38
CA GLY A 63 3.22 -17.26 10.13
C GLY A 63 3.79 -15.85 9.97
N GLY A 64 3.04 -15.00 9.30
CA GLY A 64 3.40 -13.62 9.01
C GLY A 64 3.79 -13.34 7.56
N ASN A 65 3.94 -14.36 6.73
CA ASN A 65 4.20 -14.20 5.30
C ASN A 65 2.90 -14.19 4.51
N ASP A 66 2.89 -13.45 3.42
CA ASP A 66 1.73 -13.11 2.60
C ASP A 66 1.62 -13.93 1.32
N GLY A 67 2.62 -14.78 1.04
CA GLY A 67 2.66 -15.60 -0.17
C GLY A 67 2.93 -14.77 -1.41
N GLU A 68 3.58 -13.63 -1.28
CA GLU A 68 3.90 -12.72 -2.37
C GLU A 68 5.20 -13.13 -3.06
N LEU A 69 5.27 -12.90 -4.35
CA LEU A 69 6.48 -13.04 -5.16
C LEU A 69 6.93 -11.64 -5.57
N HIS A 70 8.12 -11.24 -5.17
CA HIS A 70 8.70 -10.00 -5.64
C HIS A 70 9.16 -10.14 -7.10
N ILE A 71 8.76 -9.20 -7.94
CA ILE A 71 9.20 -9.11 -9.33
C ILE A 71 9.69 -7.69 -9.54
N GLY A 72 11.00 -7.51 -9.56
CA GLY A 72 11.63 -6.24 -9.89
C GLY A 72 11.41 -5.89 -11.35
N ILE A 73 11.20 -4.62 -11.63
CA ILE A 73 10.94 -4.09 -12.96
C ILE A 73 12.13 -3.26 -13.39
N ALA A 74 12.69 -3.56 -14.57
CA ALA A 74 13.83 -2.86 -15.10
C ALA A 74 13.50 -1.38 -15.40
N GLU A 75 14.44 -0.51 -15.07
CA GLU A 75 14.28 0.94 -15.08
C GLU A 75 14.01 1.55 -16.46
N GLY A 76 14.45 0.91 -17.53
CA GLY A 76 14.55 1.54 -18.87
C GLY A 76 13.25 1.92 -19.55
N ASP A 77 12.11 1.33 -19.16
CA ASP A 77 10.87 1.39 -19.94
C ASP A 77 9.77 2.25 -19.35
N LEU A 78 10.00 2.80 -18.19
CA LEU A 78 8.97 3.56 -17.48
C LEU A 78 8.93 5.03 -17.89
N GLY A 79 9.76 5.42 -18.88
CA GLY A 79 9.96 6.82 -19.18
C GLY A 79 10.75 7.51 -18.07
N PRO A 80 10.49 8.79 -17.76
CA PRO A 80 11.10 9.44 -16.62
C PRO A 80 10.78 8.65 -15.36
N GLN A 81 11.82 8.26 -14.62
CA GLN A 81 11.71 7.42 -13.41
C GLN A 81 10.66 7.96 -12.44
N PRO A 82 9.69 7.16 -12.00
CA PRO A 82 8.56 7.66 -11.23
C PRO A 82 8.93 8.18 -9.83
N ALA A 83 10.08 7.78 -9.27
CA ALA A 83 10.42 8.20 -7.93
C ALA A 83 11.92 8.46 -7.73
N SER A 84 12.26 9.52 -7.01
CA SER A 84 13.58 9.72 -6.44
C SER A 84 13.47 10.34 -5.05
N SER A 85 14.33 9.89 -4.12
CA SER A 85 14.39 10.48 -2.78
C SER A 85 15.02 11.86 -2.81
N PHE A 86 14.37 12.85 -2.21
CA PHE A 86 14.88 14.22 -2.10
C PHE A 86 15.79 14.42 -0.91
N ALA A 87 15.70 13.58 0.10
CA ALA A 87 16.20 13.92 1.43
C ALA A 87 17.70 13.72 1.63
N GLN A 88 18.43 13.10 0.70
CA GLN A 88 19.83 12.75 0.95
C GLN A 88 20.80 12.93 -0.24
N GLY A 89 20.42 13.64 -1.27
CA GLY A 89 21.35 13.96 -2.38
C GLY A 89 21.82 12.75 -3.20
N GLY A 90 21.13 11.63 -3.10
CA GLY A 90 21.39 10.43 -3.90
C GLY A 90 20.36 10.32 -5.02
N ASP A 91 20.78 10.56 -6.24
CA ASP A 91 19.96 10.38 -7.45
C ASP A 91 19.86 8.92 -7.91
N SER A 92 20.00 7.97 -7.01
CA SER A 92 19.69 6.58 -7.35
C SER A 92 18.17 6.48 -7.50
N GLY A 93 17.70 6.41 -8.75
CA GLY A 93 16.30 6.20 -9.05
C GLY A 93 15.81 4.95 -8.34
N PHE A 94 14.58 5.00 -7.83
CA PHE A 94 13.91 3.81 -7.32
C PHE A 94 13.31 3.02 -8.48
N GLY A 95 13.34 1.69 -8.35
CA GLY A 95 12.59 0.81 -9.22
C GLY A 95 11.11 0.75 -8.86
N ILE A 96 10.41 -0.15 -9.52
CA ILE A 96 9.05 -0.58 -9.16
C ILE A 96 9.11 -2.08 -8.91
N VAL A 97 8.35 -2.57 -7.93
CA VAL A 97 8.18 -4.00 -7.68
C VAL A 97 6.74 -4.38 -7.99
N ALA A 98 6.53 -5.51 -8.65
CA ALA A 98 5.21 -6.09 -8.80
C ALA A 98 5.10 -7.29 -7.85
N GLU A 99 3.98 -7.38 -7.13
CA GLU A 99 3.76 -8.36 -6.08
C GLU A 99 2.49 -9.16 -6.34
N PRO A 100 2.57 -10.23 -7.18
CA PRO A 100 1.48 -11.17 -7.31
C PRO A 100 1.32 -11.98 -6.03
N PRO A 101 0.11 -11.99 -5.46
CA PRO A 101 -0.18 -12.69 -4.24
C PRO A 101 -0.44 -14.18 -4.44
N ASN A 102 -0.39 -14.95 -3.33
CA ASN A 102 -0.69 -16.41 -3.30
C ASN A 102 0.15 -17.22 -4.28
N VAL A 103 1.38 -16.81 -4.52
CA VAL A 103 2.32 -17.54 -5.34
C VAL A 103 2.91 -18.67 -4.51
N LYS A 104 2.91 -19.87 -5.09
CA LYS A 104 3.54 -21.03 -4.47
C LYS A 104 4.64 -21.55 -5.38
N ARG A 105 5.84 -21.70 -4.83
CA ARG A 105 6.99 -22.27 -5.52
C ARG A 105 6.64 -23.63 -6.15
N GLY A 106 7.15 -23.86 -7.36
CA GLY A 106 6.91 -25.11 -8.09
C GLY A 106 5.55 -25.23 -8.78
N THR A 107 4.69 -24.20 -8.67
CA THR A 107 3.45 -24.14 -9.45
C THR A 107 3.75 -23.77 -10.91
N PRO A 108 2.88 -24.16 -11.88
CA PRO A 108 3.04 -23.74 -13.28
C PRO A 108 3.14 -22.22 -13.46
N PHE A 109 2.45 -21.44 -12.62
CA PHE A 109 2.55 -19.99 -12.63
C PHE A 109 3.95 -19.53 -12.22
N PHE A 110 4.46 -20.00 -11.08
CA PHE A 110 5.80 -19.64 -10.61
C PHE A 110 6.87 -20.00 -11.66
N GLN A 111 6.82 -21.22 -12.21
CA GLN A 111 7.75 -21.66 -13.25
C GLN A 111 7.69 -20.80 -14.52
N ALA A 112 6.49 -20.37 -14.93
CA ALA A 112 6.32 -19.50 -16.09
C ALA A 112 6.91 -18.10 -15.84
N VAL A 113 6.72 -17.56 -14.65
CA VAL A 113 7.29 -16.25 -14.27
C VAL A 113 8.81 -16.36 -14.18
N GLU A 114 9.35 -17.38 -13.52
CA GLU A 114 10.80 -17.63 -13.42
C GLU A 114 11.44 -17.81 -14.81
N GLY A 115 10.78 -18.57 -15.70
CA GLY A 115 11.26 -18.77 -17.07
C GLY A 115 11.18 -17.53 -17.98
N ALA A 116 10.51 -16.48 -17.55
CA ALA A 116 10.39 -15.21 -18.26
C ALA A 116 11.31 -14.11 -17.70
N ASP A 117 12.27 -14.46 -16.83
CA ASP A 117 13.27 -13.52 -16.32
C ASP A 117 13.98 -12.79 -17.48
N GLY A 118 14.16 -11.48 -17.35
CA GLY A 118 14.70 -10.61 -18.37
C GLY A 118 13.79 -10.36 -19.57
N SER A 119 12.55 -10.85 -19.56
CA SER A 119 11.60 -10.69 -20.67
C SER A 119 10.65 -9.50 -20.47
N PRO A 120 10.13 -8.90 -21.58
CA PRO A 120 9.07 -7.91 -21.51
C PRO A 120 7.81 -8.47 -20.82
N ALA A 121 7.14 -7.63 -20.04
CA ALA A 121 5.92 -8.01 -19.36
C ALA A 121 4.88 -6.89 -19.32
N VAL A 122 3.62 -7.28 -19.06
CA VAL A 122 2.51 -6.38 -18.79
C VAL A 122 1.90 -6.82 -17.47
N PHE A 123 1.89 -5.92 -16.50
CA PHE A 123 1.29 -6.14 -15.19
C PHE A 123 -0.07 -5.44 -15.11
N TYR A 124 -1.01 -6.08 -14.44
CA TYR A 124 -2.33 -5.56 -14.11
C TYR A 124 -2.48 -5.58 -12.59
N GLY A 125 -2.76 -4.44 -11.99
CA GLY A 125 -2.84 -4.40 -10.54
C GLY A 125 -3.20 -3.03 -9.99
N TYR A 126 -3.02 -2.90 -8.69
CA TYR A 126 -3.19 -1.67 -7.95
C TYR A 126 -1.82 -1.00 -7.76
N PHE A 127 -1.68 0.26 -8.15
CA PHE A 127 -0.47 1.04 -7.92
C PHE A 127 -0.46 1.54 -6.47
N ARG A 128 0.30 0.87 -5.66
CA ARG A 128 0.48 1.19 -4.26
C ARG A 128 1.69 2.08 -4.07
N LEU A 129 1.50 3.24 -3.47
CA LEU A 129 2.57 4.10 -3.00
C LEU A 129 2.62 4.03 -1.49
N TRP A 130 3.67 3.43 -0.95
CA TRP A 130 3.86 3.30 0.49
C TRP A 130 5.34 3.16 0.84
N ASN A 131 5.75 3.63 2.03
CA ASN A 131 7.11 3.45 2.50
C ASN A 131 7.15 2.42 3.65
N GLU A 132 7.46 1.19 3.32
CA GLU A 132 7.70 0.10 4.28
C GLU A 132 9.15 0.04 4.75
N GLY A 133 10.02 0.82 4.12
CA GLY A 133 11.45 0.85 4.40
C GLY A 133 12.29 0.20 3.30
N HIS A 134 11.70 -0.18 2.18
CA HIS A 134 12.38 -0.73 1.00
C HIS A 134 13.12 0.35 0.19
N ASP A 135 13.16 1.57 0.68
CA ASP A 135 13.95 2.68 0.15
C ASP A 135 15.39 2.71 0.67
N VAL A 136 15.79 1.71 1.44
CA VAL A 136 17.15 1.53 2.01
C VAL A 136 17.46 0.03 2.13
N GLY A 137 18.75 -0.31 2.23
CA GLY A 137 19.18 -1.69 2.45
C GLY A 137 19.85 -2.30 1.23
N ALA A 138 19.87 -3.63 1.14
CA ALA A 138 20.40 -4.35 -0.01
C ALA A 138 19.46 -4.21 -1.22
N VAL A 139 20.06 -4.19 -2.41
CA VAL A 139 19.33 -4.07 -3.68
C VAL A 139 19.56 -5.35 -4.49
N PHE A 140 18.47 -5.94 -4.95
CA PHE A 140 18.48 -7.09 -5.84
C PHE A 140 17.71 -6.75 -7.12
N PRO A 141 17.99 -7.39 -8.26
CA PRO A 141 17.21 -7.19 -9.48
C PRO A 141 15.71 -7.46 -9.27
N SER A 142 15.36 -8.43 -8.43
CA SER A 142 13.99 -8.79 -8.08
C SER A 142 13.36 -7.84 -7.05
N ASN A 143 14.18 -7.15 -6.27
CA ASN A 143 13.73 -6.25 -5.21
C ASN A 143 14.62 -4.99 -5.16
N PRO A 144 14.50 -4.08 -6.14
CA PRO A 144 15.21 -2.79 -6.14
C PRO A 144 14.70 -1.90 -5.00
N HIS A 145 15.43 -0.84 -4.66
CA HIS A 145 14.85 0.20 -3.80
C HIS A 145 13.56 0.73 -4.43
N HIS A 146 12.49 0.74 -3.67
CA HIS A 146 11.19 1.16 -4.16
C HIS A 146 10.32 1.77 -3.05
N VAL A 147 9.31 2.50 -3.45
CA VAL A 147 8.17 2.98 -2.64
C VAL A 147 6.89 2.93 -3.46
N LEU A 148 6.99 2.59 -4.75
CA LEU A 148 5.88 2.38 -5.66
C LEU A 148 5.88 0.93 -6.12
N GLU A 149 4.74 0.29 -5.98
CA GLU A 149 4.53 -1.12 -6.27
C GLU A 149 3.30 -1.32 -7.17
N VAL A 150 3.26 -2.43 -7.90
CA VAL A 150 2.02 -2.99 -8.43
C VAL A 150 1.58 -4.06 -7.44
N HIS A 151 0.87 -3.67 -6.39
CA HIS A 151 0.52 -4.51 -5.26
C HIS A 151 -0.96 -4.36 -4.85
N PRO A 152 -1.77 -5.41 -4.97
CA PRO A 152 -1.44 -6.69 -5.57
C PRO A 152 -1.39 -6.63 -7.10
N ALA A 153 -0.47 -7.38 -7.70
CA ALA A 153 -0.45 -7.66 -9.12
C ALA A 153 -1.31 -8.90 -9.38
N TRP A 154 -2.50 -8.75 -9.93
CA TRP A 154 -3.40 -9.87 -10.18
C TRP A 154 -3.43 -10.39 -11.60
N GLY A 155 -2.68 -9.78 -12.50
CA GLY A 155 -2.49 -10.24 -13.86
C GLY A 155 -1.10 -9.94 -14.38
N ILE A 156 -0.48 -10.93 -15.02
CA ILE A 156 0.83 -10.81 -15.66
C ILE A 156 0.78 -11.47 -17.02
N LYS A 157 1.24 -10.74 -18.03
CA LYS A 157 1.41 -11.26 -19.39
C LYS A 157 2.85 -11.06 -19.82
N SER A 158 3.50 -12.13 -20.27
CA SER A 158 4.86 -12.10 -20.82
C SER A 158 5.02 -13.16 -21.90
N ASN A 159 6.23 -13.34 -22.42
CA ASN A 159 6.55 -14.31 -23.45
C ASN A 159 6.10 -15.74 -23.05
N GLY A 160 5.15 -16.28 -23.81
CA GLY A 160 4.70 -17.67 -23.64
C GLY A 160 3.67 -17.89 -22.54
N PHE A 161 3.34 -16.92 -21.70
CA PHE A 161 2.26 -17.07 -20.74
C PHE A 161 1.37 -15.82 -20.62
N ASN A 162 0.13 -16.09 -20.29
CA ASN A 162 -0.85 -15.07 -19.97
C ASN A 162 -1.59 -15.53 -18.70
N TYR A 163 -1.20 -14.92 -17.58
CA TYR A 163 -1.91 -15.08 -16.33
C TYR A 163 -3.03 -14.05 -16.34
N ALA A 164 -4.27 -14.51 -16.61
CA ALA A 164 -5.42 -13.63 -16.68
C ALA A 164 -5.62 -12.87 -15.38
N PRO A 165 -6.12 -11.63 -15.42
CA PRO A 165 -6.48 -10.91 -14.21
C PRO A 165 -7.36 -11.78 -13.33
N ARG A 166 -6.86 -12.14 -12.16
CA ARG A 166 -7.66 -12.80 -11.13
C ARG A 166 -8.09 -11.76 -10.14
N PRO A 167 -9.29 -11.87 -9.58
CA PRO A 167 -9.65 -11.04 -8.44
C PRO A 167 -8.56 -11.19 -7.39
N ALA A 168 -8.25 -10.12 -6.70
CA ALA A 168 -7.37 -10.19 -5.55
C ALA A 168 -7.93 -11.27 -4.62
N VAL A 169 -7.27 -12.42 -4.58
CA VAL A 169 -7.71 -13.52 -3.76
C VAL A 169 -7.43 -13.12 -2.34
N ILE A 170 -8.45 -13.19 -1.51
CA ILE A 170 -8.29 -12.95 -0.09
C ILE A 170 -7.29 -13.97 0.43
N PHE A 171 -6.22 -13.45 0.97
CA PHE A 171 -5.35 -14.26 1.78
C PHE A 171 -6.12 -14.69 3.04
N PRO A 172 -6.13 -15.94 3.41
CA PRO A 172 -6.31 -16.26 4.78
C PRO A 172 -5.05 -15.78 5.50
N MET A 173 -4.97 -14.50 5.85
CA MET A 173 -3.85 -13.96 6.62
C MET A 173 -3.97 -14.48 8.05
N THR A 174 -3.56 -15.73 8.18
CA THR A 174 -3.43 -16.39 9.45
C THR A 174 -2.17 -15.87 10.11
N GLY A 175 -2.30 -14.95 11.04
CA GLY A 175 -1.18 -14.50 11.82
C GLY A 175 -0.98 -13.00 11.96
N TYR A 176 -1.65 -12.17 11.19
CA TYR A 176 -1.59 -10.72 11.35
C TYR A 176 -2.47 -10.18 12.50
N SER A 177 -2.61 -10.95 13.58
CA SER A 177 -3.31 -10.50 14.80
C SER A 177 -2.64 -9.32 15.51
N GLY A 178 -1.52 -8.81 14.97
CA GLY A 178 -0.72 -7.75 15.58
C GLY A 178 -1.05 -6.32 15.13
N TYR A 179 -1.90 -6.10 14.13
CA TYR A 179 -2.14 -4.78 13.55
C TYR A 179 -3.42 -4.13 14.11
N GLY A 180 -3.57 -4.14 15.42
CA GLY A 180 -4.71 -3.54 16.10
C GLY A 180 -4.71 -2.01 16.10
N ALA A 181 -5.76 -1.44 16.66
CA ALA A 181 -6.02 0.00 16.74
C ALA A 181 -4.84 0.83 17.27
N SER A 182 -3.99 0.25 18.11
CA SER A 182 -2.79 0.90 18.64
C SER A 182 -1.75 1.27 17.57
N LYS A 183 -1.79 0.65 16.39
CA LYS A 183 -0.85 0.92 15.30
C LYS A 183 -1.41 1.90 14.27
N PHE A 184 -2.64 1.68 13.79
CA PHE A 184 -3.20 2.56 12.76
C PHE A 184 -3.75 3.88 13.29
N SER A 185 -4.30 3.93 14.52
CA SER A 185 -4.91 5.15 15.04
C SER A 185 -3.93 6.31 15.16
N PRO A 186 -2.72 6.16 15.73
CA PRO A 186 -1.72 7.23 15.73
C PRO A 186 -1.31 7.65 14.32
N LEU A 187 -1.19 6.70 13.38
CA LEU A 187 -0.87 6.97 11.99
C LEU A 187 -1.93 7.84 11.34
N LEU A 188 -3.21 7.47 11.44
CA LEU A 188 -4.32 8.20 10.84
C LEU A 188 -4.53 9.59 11.44
N VAL A 189 -4.46 9.72 12.76
CA VAL A 189 -4.56 11.03 13.44
C VAL A 189 -3.47 11.98 12.98
N ALA A 190 -2.27 11.46 12.71
CA ALA A 190 -1.11 12.25 12.30
C ALA A 190 -1.02 12.51 10.78
N VAL A 191 -1.93 11.97 9.95
CA VAL A 191 -1.89 12.11 8.48
C VAL A 191 -1.60 13.53 8.01
N PRO A 192 -2.27 14.60 8.50
CA PRO A 192 -2.00 15.95 8.03
C PRO A 192 -0.57 16.43 8.32
N SER A 193 0.13 15.81 9.26
CA SER A 193 1.49 16.18 9.61
C SER A 193 2.54 15.50 8.75
N TRP A 194 2.33 14.24 8.33
CA TRP A 194 3.31 13.47 7.58
C TRP A 194 2.99 13.34 6.09
N LEU A 195 1.70 13.33 5.69
CA LEU A 195 1.32 13.31 4.28
C LEU A 195 1.15 14.73 3.77
N ARG A 196 2.15 15.20 3.05
CA ARG A 196 2.15 16.52 2.43
C ARG A 196 2.58 16.42 0.98
N VAL A 197 2.06 17.32 0.16
CA VAL A 197 2.33 17.37 -1.28
C VAL A 197 2.70 18.77 -1.74
N ALA A 198 3.50 18.81 -2.79
CA ALA A 198 3.85 20.02 -3.55
C ALA A 198 4.07 19.61 -5.01
N GLU A 199 4.26 20.59 -5.88
CA GLU A 199 4.54 20.30 -7.29
C GLU A 199 5.62 21.24 -7.85
N ASP A 200 6.13 20.91 -9.04
CA ASP A 200 6.72 21.83 -9.99
C ASP A 200 6.14 21.58 -11.39
N SER A 201 6.80 22.06 -12.44
CA SER A 201 6.30 21.88 -13.82
C SER A 201 6.18 20.42 -14.22
N ASN A 202 7.07 19.55 -13.74
CA ASN A 202 7.20 18.16 -14.22
C ASN A 202 6.86 17.11 -13.16
N PHE A 203 6.99 17.47 -11.87
CA PHE A 203 6.91 16.51 -10.78
C PHE A 203 5.87 16.85 -9.73
N VAL A 204 5.33 15.80 -9.12
CA VAL A 204 4.63 15.87 -7.85
C VAL A 204 5.58 15.39 -6.75
N TYR A 205 5.63 16.11 -5.67
CA TYR A 205 6.40 15.78 -4.48
C TYR A 205 5.46 15.28 -3.41
N VAL A 206 5.75 14.11 -2.88
CA VAL A 206 4.96 13.50 -1.80
C VAL A 206 5.85 13.26 -0.60
N ARG A 207 5.46 13.81 0.54
CA ARG A 207 6.09 13.53 1.82
C ARG A 207 5.30 12.45 2.53
N MET A 208 5.97 11.36 2.92
CA MET A 208 5.33 10.25 3.63
C MET A 208 6.18 9.72 4.77
N ALA A 209 5.53 9.11 5.75
CA ALA A 209 6.16 8.42 6.85
C ALA A 209 6.44 6.95 6.47
N LYS A 210 7.48 6.37 7.09
CA LYS A 210 7.63 4.91 7.11
C LYS A 210 6.58 4.32 8.03
N ALA A 211 5.87 3.27 7.60
CA ALA A 211 4.85 2.60 8.40
C ALA A 211 4.74 1.11 8.02
N ASP A 212 4.03 0.36 8.85
CA ASP A 212 3.79 -1.08 8.64
C ASP A 212 2.99 -1.34 7.35
N ASN A 213 3.07 -2.56 6.84
CA ASN A 213 2.42 -2.99 5.61
C ASN A 213 0.91 -3.15 5.80
N PHE A 214 0.46 -4.07 6.63
CA PHE A 214 -0.93 -4.49 6.73
C PHE A 214 -1.63 -3.96 7.98
N TYR A 215 -2.92 -3.65 7.81
CA TYR A 215 -3.76 -3.13 8.89
C TYR A 215 -5.15 -3.75 8.87
N GLN A 216 -5.76 -3.79 10.05
CA GLN A 216 -7.14 -4.17 10.23
C GLN A 216 -7.93 -2.97 10.75
N LEU A 217 -8.87 -2.49 9.95
CA LEU A 217 -9.64 -1.29 10.25
C LEU A 217 -11.09 -1.61 10.61
N PRO A 218 -11.57 -1.23 11.80
CA PRO A 218 -12.99 -1.12 12.07
C PRO A 218 -13.57 0.05 11.30
N VAL A 219 -14.56 -0.18 10.45
CA VAL A 219 -15.13 0.84 9.57
C VAL A 219 -16.64 0.83 9.54
N THR A 220 -17.23 2.01 9.31
CA THR A 220 -18.60 2.16 8.85
C THR A 220 -18.57 2.68 7.42
N ILE A 221 -19.20 1.96 6.50
CA ILE A 221 -19.27 2.32 5.09
C ILE A 221 -20.37 3.35 4.90
N LYS A 222 -20.03 4.49 4.29
CA LYS A 222 -20.99 5.59 4.03
C LYS A 222 -21.61 5.47 2.66
N GLU A 223 -20.77 5.23 1.67
CA GLU A 223 -21.19 5.12 0.27
C GLU A 223 -20.26 4.19 -0.51
N THR A 224 -20.76 3.69 -1.62
CA THR A 224 -19.96 2.88 -2.55
C THR A 224 -20.20 3.33 -3.98
N ARG A 225 -19.19 3.19 -4.83
CA ARG A 225 -19.28 3.45 -6.26
C ARG A 225 -18.42 2.47 -7.05
N PRO A 226 -18.81 2.09 -8.25
CA PRO A 226 -17.93 1.34 -9.14
C PRO A 226 -16.73 2.21 -9.55
N ILE A 227 -15.59 1.56 -9.73
CA ILE A 227 -14.43 2.16 -10.41
C ILE A 227 -14.65 2.02 -11.92
N ALA A 228 -14.19 3.01 -12.68
CA ALA A 228 -14.33 3.03 -14.13
C ALA A 228 -13.84 1.71 -14.77
N ASN A 229 -14.48 1.32 -15.86
CA ASN A 229 -14.23 0.08 -16.59
C ASN A 229 -14.47 -1.22 -15.79
N GLY A 230 -15.17 -1.15 -14.65
CA GLY A 230 -15.44 -2.32 -13.84
C GLY A 230 -14.21 -2.91 -13.15
N ALA A 231 -13.14 -2.13 -13.01
CA ALA A 231 -11.89 -2.61 -12.40
C ALA A 231 -12.00 -2.89 -10.90
N GLY A 232 -12.97 -2.28 -10.23
CA GLY A 232 -13.14 -2.45 -8.79
C GLY A 232 -14.35 -1.71 -8.24
N VAL A 233 -14.38 -1.63 -6.91
CA VAL A 233 -15.34 -0.85 -6.13
C VAL A 233 -14.56 0.10 -5.23
N ALA A 234 -14.98 1.34 -5.18
CA ALA A 234 -14.54 2.32 -4.20
C ALA A 234 -15.63 2.52 -3.15
N ALA A 235 -15.24 2.64 -1.89
CA ALA A 235 -16.13 3.00 -0.79
C ALA A 235 -15.56 4.19 -0.03
N LEU A 236 -16.43 5.02 0.51
CA LEU A 236 -16.07 6.05 1.47
C LEU A 236 -16.44 5.55 2.86
N VAL A 237 -15.48 5.55 3.78
CA VAL A 237 -15.69 4.97 5.11
C VAL A 237 -15.24 5.91 6.22
N ASP A 238 -15.87 5.76 7.39
CA ASP A 238 -15.37 6.29 8.64
C ASP A 238 -14.63 5.17 9.40
N VAL A 239 -13.46 5.48 9.96
CA VAL A 239 -12.58 4.52 10.66
C VAL A 239 -12.64 4.77 12.16
N PHE A 240 -12.76 3.70 12.95
CA PHE A 240 -12.87 3.74 14.40
C PHE A 240 -11.69 3.03 15.06
N SER A 241 -11.35 3.42 16.29
CA SER A 241 -10.29 2.74 17.06
C SER A 241 -10.80 1.55 17.84
N ASP A 242 -12.10 1.33 17.87
CA ASP A 242 -12.74 0.28 18.68
C ASP A 242 -13.78 -0.50 17.87
N THR A 243 -14.08 -1.69 18.37
CA THR A 243 -15.01 -2.65 17.76
C THR A 243 -16.48 -2.23 17.88
N ALA A 244 -16.78 -1.33 18.79
CA ALA A 244 -18.13 -0.83 19.01
C ALA A 244 -18.45 0.39 18.11
N HIS A 245 -17.49 0.81 17.28
CA HIS A 245 -17.60 1.97 16.37
C HIS A 245 -18.01 3.27 17.09
N GLN A 246 -17.45 3.49 18.28
CA GLN A 246 -17.75 4.67 19.11
C GLN A 246 -16.67 5.75 19.04
N ASN A 247 -15.41 5.34 18.88
CA ASN A 247 -14.27 6.25 18.88
C ASN A 247 -13.77 6.47 17.44
N LEU A 248 -14.33 7.51 16.80
CA LEU A 248 -13.95 7.90 15.45
C LEU A 248 -12.49 8.38 15.40
N VAL A 249 -11.70 7.84 14.49
CA VAL A 249 -10.28 8.16 14.28
C VAL A 249 -10.06 8.93 12.99
N TYR A 250 -10.77 8.55 11.93
CA TYR A 250 -10.60 9.16 10.62
C TYR A 250 -11.91 9.14 9.84
N GLN A 251 -12.22 10.26 9.18
CA GLN A 251 -13.43 10.40 8.39
C GLN A 251 -13.11 10.36 6.89
N ASN A 252 -14.04 9.78 6.15
CA ASN A 252 -14.01 9.81 4.68
C ASN A 252 -12.73 9.20 4.08
N LEU A 253 -12.23 8.10 4.66
CA LEU A 253 -11.16 7.33 4.03
C LEU A 253 -11.71 6.65 2.77
N THR A 254 -11.01 6.82 1.65
CA THR A 254 -11.31 6.06 0.45
C THR A 254 -10.78 4.64 0.60
N VAL A 255 -11.68 3.66 0.49
CA VAL A 255 -11.34 2.23 0.42
C VAL A 255 -11.51 1.76 -1.02
N ILE A 256 -10.51 1.05 -1.52
CA ILE A 256 -10.52 0.47 -2.88
C ILE A 256 -10.48 -1.05 -2.74
N THR A 257 -11.19 -1.75 -3.61
CA THR A 257 -11.05 -3.20 -3.77
C THR A 257 -11.20 -3.59 -5.22
N ALA A 258 -10.52 -4.66 -5.64
CA ALA A 258 -10.61 -5.17 -7.02
C ALA A 258 -12.02 -5.70 -7.32
N ALA A 259 -12.45 -5.57 -8.57
CA ALA A 259 -13.67 -6.20 -9.06
C ALA A 259 -13.62 -7.72 -8.84
N ASN A 260 -14.78 -8.31 -8.60
CA ASN A 260 -14.92 -9.74 -8.34
C ASN A 260 -14.14 -10.26 -7.12
N SER A 261 -13.57 -9.37 -6.30
CA SER A 261 -13.06 -9.78 -5.00
C SER A 261 -14.24 -10.13 -4.09
N PRO A 262 -14.10 -11.11 -3.19
CA PRO A 262 -15.17 -11.44 -2.24
C PRO A 262 -15.57 -10.26 -1.34
N ILE A 263 -14.65 -9.30 -1.14
CA ILE A 263 -14.96 -8.10 -0.36
C ILE A 263 -15.80 -7.09 -1.17
N ALA A 264 -15.60 -6.99 -2.49
CA ALA A 264 -16.35 -6.06 -3.34
C ALA A 264 -17.87 -6.29 -3.24
N ALA A 265 -18.30 -7.55 -3.21
CA ALA A 265 -19.70 -7.92 -3.06
C ALA A 265 -20.29 -7.60 -1.67
N ARG A 266 -19.44 -7.31 -0.69
CA ARG A 266 -19.83 -7.02 0.69
C ARG A 266 -19.79 -5.54 1.04
N LEU A 267 -19.16 -4.72 0.22
CA LEU A 267 -19.12 -3.28 0.44
C LEU A 267 -20.49 -2.69 0.08
N HIS A 268 -21.27 -2.31 1.07
CA HIS A 268 -22.54 -1.57 0.87
C HIS A 268 -22.72 -0.52 1.98
N ALA A 269 -23.46 0.53 1.68
CA ALA A 269 -23.70 1.61 2.62
C ALA A 269 -24.30 1.12 3.95
N ASP A 270 -23.97 1.83 5.01
CA ASP A 270 -24.39 1.57 6.40
C ASP A 270 -23.88 0.26 7.01
N TRP A 271 -23.01 -0.46 6.28
CA TRP A 271 -22.40 -1.66 6.83
C TRP A 271 -21.24 -1.32 7.77
N GLN A 272 -21.27 -1.92 8.96
CA GLN A 272 -20.19 -1.88 9.94
C GLN A 272 -19.40 -3.19 9.88
N THR A 273 -18.10 -3.07 9.67
CA THR A 273 -17.24 -4.25 9.48
C THR A 273 -15.79 -3.96 9.84
N TYR A 274 -14.98 -5.00 9.72
CA TYR A 274 -13.52 -4.90 9.72
C TYR A 274 -13.02 -5.12 8.31
N LEU A 275 -12.13 -4.25 7.87
CA LEU A 275 -11.43 -4.45 6.61
C LEU A 275 -9.98 -4.80 6.89
N LEU A 276 -9.49 -5.83 6.21
CA LEU A 276 -8.09 -6.20 6.17
C LEU A 276 -7.48 -5.68 4.87
N GLY A 277 -6.35 -5.02 4.96
CA GLY A 277 -5.70 -4.42 3.81
C GLY A 277 -4.48 -3.60 4.17
N PHE A 278 -4.07 -2.74 3.26
CA PHE A 278 -2.95 -1.85 3.45
C PHE A 278 -3.28 -0.41 3.01
N PHE A 279 -2.54 0.54 3.54
CA PHE A 279 -2.63 1.93 3.09
C PHE A 279 -1.82 2.16 1.82
N SER A 280 -2.27 3.14 1.07
CA SER A 280 -1.60 3.68 -0.11
C SER A 280 -1.84 5.17 -0.22
N ILE A 281 -1.02 5.85 -1.00
CA ILE A 281 -1.23 7.24 -1.38
C ILE A 281 -1.58 7.27 -2.86
N ASN A 282 -2.74 7.76 -3.20
CA ASN A 282 -3.16 7.94 -4.59
C ASN A 282 -2.42 9.12 -5.21
N LEU A 283 -1.52 8.84 -6.15
CA LEU A 283 -0.69 9.86 -6.79
C LEU A 283 -1.50 10.83 -7.65
N MET A 284 -2.61 10.40 -8.27
CA MET A 284 -3.47 11.32 -9.03
C MET A 284 -4.12 12.35 -8.11
N LYS A 285 -4.69 11.92 -6.98
CA LYS A 285 -5.23 12.83 -5.96
C LYS A 285 -4.16 13.71 -5.32
N ALA A 286 -2.96 13.13 -5.09
CA ALA A 286 -1.82 13.89 -4.60
C ALA A 286 -1.45 15.02 -5.58
N MET A 287 -1.45 14.74 -6.89
CA MET A 287 -1.19 15.72 -7.95
C MET A 287 -2.29 16.79 -7.99
N GLU A 288 -3.56 16.42 -7.89
CA GLU A 288 -4.68 17.37 -7.84
C GLU A 288 -4.56 18.33 -6.64
N ILE A 289 -4.26 17.80 -5.45
CA ILE A 289 -4.09 18.60 -4.22
C ILE A 289 -2.84 19.47 -4.31
N ALA A 290 -1.76 19.00 -4.93
CA ALA A 290 -0.52 19.75 -5.11
C ALA A 290 -0.66 20.90 -6.09
N SER A 291 -1.70 20.92 -6.92
CA SER A 291 -1.91 21.92 -7.96
C SER A 291 -1.93 23.35 -7.40
N GLY A 292 -1.06 24.18 -7.92
CA GLY A 292 -0.85 25.56 -7.45
C GLY A 292 0.06 25.69 -6.22
N HIS A 293 0.57 24.59 -5.65
CA HIS A 293 1.49 24.60 -4.52
C HIS A 293 2.92 24.32 -4.96
N SER A 294 3.52 25.29 -5.64
CA SER A 294 4.83 25.16 -6.25
C SER A 294 5.97 25.20 -5.22
N GLY A 295 6.81 24.15 -5.26
CA GLY A 295 7.99 23.96 -4.43
C GLY A 295 7.70 23.51 -3.00
N LEU A 296 8.67 22.83 -2.38
CA LEU A 296 8.51 22.16 -1.08
C LEU A 296 8.17 23.14 0.07
N ALA A 297 8.56 24.41 -0.03
CA ALA A 297 8.22 25.42 0.98
C ALA A 297 6.72 25.74 1.02
N ASN A 298 6.02 25.51 -0.09
CA ASN A 298 4.58 25.73 -0.22
C ASN A 298 3.76 24.43 -0.09
N ALA A 299 4.38 23.35 0.36
CA ALA A 299 3.72 22.07 0.50
C ALA A 299 2.52 22.12 1.44
N VAL A 300 1.43 21.45 1.05
CA VAL A 300 0.18 21.38 1.79
C VAL A 300 -0.08 19.98 2.32
N ALA A 301 -0.89 19.87 3.37
CA ALA A 301 -1.38 18.58 3.86
C ALA A 301 -2.33 17.97 2.84
N ALA A 302 -2.21 16.68 2.60
CA ALA A 302 -2.98 15.94 1.59
C ALA A 302 -3.70 14.72 2.15
N PRO A 303 -4.46 14.82 3.25
CA PRO A 303 -5.14 13.64 3.82
C PRO A 303 -6.09 12.99 2.82
N GLY A 304 -6.70 13.75 1.89
CA GLY A 304 -7.57 13.22 0.84
C GLY A 304 -6.88 12.33 -0.20
N ALA A 305 -5.54 12.30 -0.24
CA ALA A 305 -4.79 11.38 -1.09
C ALA A 305 -4.54 10.02 -0.44
N LEU A 306 -4.80 9.85 0.86
CA LEU A 306 -4.69 8.56 1.53
C LEU A 306 -5.83 7.64 1.09
N GLU A 307 -5.48 6.40 0.72
CA GLU A 307 -6.41 5.34 0.38
C GLU A 307 -6.10 4.07 1.18
N PHE A 308 -7.05 3.16 1.24
CA PHE A 308 -6.88 1.84 1.81
C PHE A 308 -7.33 0.79 0.79
N PHE A 309 -6.43 -0.09 0.40
CA PHE A 309 -6.79 -1.21 -0.45
C PHE A 309 -7.23 -2.37 0.43
N ALA A 310 -8.52 -2.73 0.33
CA ALA A 310 -9.13 -3.83 1.07
C ALA A 310 -9.13 -5.10 0.25
N PHE A 311 -8.55 -6.19 0.77
CA PHE A 311 -8.54 -7.51 0.14
C PHE A 311 -9.23 -8.57 0.97
N GLY A 312 -9.67 -8.26 2.20
CA GLY A 312 -10.37 -9.23 3.03
C GLY A 312 -11.13 -8.64 4.21
N VAL A 313 -11.78 -9.55 4.91
CA VAL A 313 -12.29 -9.35 6.26
C VAL A 313 -11.53 -10.32 7.16
N PRO A 314 -11.17 -9.92 8.39
CA PRO A 314 -10.45 -10.80 9.29
C PRO A 314 -11.24 -12.09 9.53
N LEU A 315 -10.55 -13.22 9.49
CA LEU A 315 -11.11 -14.47 9.98
C LEU A 315 -11.27 -14.38 11.50
N GLN A 316 -12.44 -14.71 12.03
CA GLN A 316 -12.73 -14.66 13.46
C GLN A 316 -11.88 -15.61 14.33
N LYS A 317 -11.05 -16.46 13.75
CA LYS A 317 -10.13 -17.34 14.46
C LYS A 317 -8.69 -16.97 14.13
N ALA A 318 -7.95 -16.49 15.13
CA ALA A 318 -6.49 -16.52 15.08
C ALA A 318 -6.04 -17.99 14.89
N VAL A 319 -5.38 -18.28 13.79
CA VAL A 319 -4.66 -19.54 13.64
C VAL A 319 -3.39 -19.41 14.49
N SER A 320 -3.12 -20.42 15.31
CA SER A 320 -1.90 -20.47 16.13
C SER A 320 -0.66 -20.27 15.26
N LYS A 321 0.29 -19.46 15.74
CA LYS A 321 1.60 -19.26 15.10
C LYS A 321 2.16 -20.66 14.75
N SER A 322 2.24 -20.95 13.46
CA SER A 322 3.04 -22.05 12.96
C SER A 322 4.53 -21.74 13.14
N THR A 323 5.34 -22.77 13.12
CA THR A 323 6.79 -22.77 13.28
C THR A 323 7.44 -21.63 12.48
N PRO A 324 8.43 -20.91 13.05
CA PRO A 324 9.15 -19.90 12.29
C PRO A 324 9.74 -20.51 11.03
N CYS A 325 9.44 -19.94 9.87
CA CYS A 325 10.17 -20.25 8.67
C CYS A 325 11.52 -19.58 8.75
N THR A 326 12.56 -20.31 8.46
CA THR A 326 13.84 -19.72 8.11
C THR A 326 13.65 -19.05 6.76
N GLU A 327 13.76 -17.74 6.70
CA GLU A 327 13.97 -17.02 5.44
C GLU A 327 15.25 -17.62 4.85
N GLU A 328 15.10 -18.42 3.81
CA GLU A 328 16.25 -18.69 2.94
C GLU A 328 16.42 -17.41 2.14
N ASP A 329 17.44 -16.67 2.49
CA ASP A 329 17.86 -15.45 1.84
C ASP A 329 17.87 -15.60 0.31
N ASP A 330 17.37 -14.60 -0.37
CA ASP A 330 17.39 -14.41 -1.83
C ASP A 330 18.81 -14.39 -2.41
#